data_fbd61a327538b16acd41d4046bef2b0b
#
_entry.id   fbd61a327538b16acd41d4046bef2b0b
#
_cell.length_a   1.000
_cell.length_b   1.000
_cell.length_c   1.000
_cell.angle_alpha   90.00
_cell.angle_beta   90.00
_cell.angle_gamma   90.00
#
_symmetry.space_group_name_H-M   'P 1'
#
loop_
_entity.id
_entity.type
_entity.pdbx_description
1 polymer ?
#
loop_
_entity_poly.entity_id
_entity_poly.type
_entity_poly.pdbx_seq_one_letter_code
_entity_poly.pdbx_strand_id
1 'polypeptide(L)'
;MEDLLKVVEGFRKKKILVIGDVVLDKYTVGSVKLISPEAPVPILNVEKEFYRLGGAGNVALNAANLSPEGQVYLFGFIGEDSSGDELRKILTKNITSYFEKCDSTTMKERIIGRSSGQQQQIVRVDREEKSQRIFKEKLEDMISIAGIADVIIISDYAKGVITLNLIEVLNHYKEKIAVDPKPNNQHFNNLYKNVKIIKPNREEA
;
A
#
# COMPACT_ATOMS: atom_id res chain seq x y z
N MET A 1 -27.86 3.37 16.91
CA MET A 1 -27.51 4.05 15.63
C MET A 1 -26.76 5.37 15.89
N GLU A 2 -27.24 6.23 16.80
CA GLU A 2 -26.54 7.47 17.19
C GLU A 2 -25.11 7.25 17.70
N ASP A 3 -24.84 6.18 18.45
CA ASP A 3 -23.50 5.90 18.97
C ASP A 3 -22.49 5.53 17.85
N LEU A 4 -22.94 4.84 16.80
CA LEU A 4 -22.07 4.52 15.65
C LEU A 4 -21.76 5.77 14.84
N LEU A 5 -22.69 6.70 14.68
CA LEU A 5 -22.45 7.98 14.00
C LEU A 5 -21.39 8.81 14.74
N LYS A 6 -21.47 8.89 16.07
CA LYS A 6 -20.46 9.57 16.89
C LYS A 6 -19.07 8.94 16.76
N VAL A 7 -19.00 7.61 16.67
CA VAL A 7 -17.72 6.91 16.44
C VAL A 7 -17.13 7.29 15.08
N VAL A 8 -17.96 7.30 14.02
CA VAL A 8 -17.51 7.68 12.66
C VAL A 8 -17.10 9.15 12.59
N GLU A 9 -17.86 10.05 13.23
CA GLU A 9 -17.49 11.45 13.36
C GLU A 9 -16.15 11.63 14.09
N GLY A 10 -15.86 10.79 15.07
CA GLY A 10 -14.58 10.76 15.78
C GLY A 10 -13.37 10.44 14.91
N PHE A 11 -13.55 9.84 13.71
CA PHE A 11 -12.45 9.56 12.79
C PHE A 11 -11.91 10.82 12.09
N ARG A 12 -12.74 11.85 11.92
CA ARG A 12 -12.47 13.02 11.06
C ARG A 12 -11.16 13.75 11.34
N LYS A 13 -10.68 13.75 12.58
CA LYS A 13 -9.51 14.50 13.06
C LYS A 13 -8.35 13.62 13.51
N LYS A 14 -8.39 12.33 13.17
CA LYS A 14 -7.37 11.38 13.65
C LYS A 14 -6.04 11.57 12.95
N LYS A 15 -4.96 11.39 13.71
CA LYS A 15 -3.61 11.27 13.20
C LYS A 15 -3.30 9.80 13.00
N ILE A 16 -3.05 9.42 11.76
CA ILE A 16 -2.88 8.02 11.37
C ILE A 16 -1.49 7.82 10.79
N LEU A 17 -0.74 6.91 11.35
CA LEU A 17 0.54 6.48 10.81
C LEU A 17 0.35 5.17 10.03
N VAL A 18 0.69 5.17 8.75
CA VAL A 18 0.68 3.99 7.89
C VAL A 18 2.12 3.62 7.54
N ILE A 19 2.50 2.38 7.79
CA ILE A 19 3.84 1.85 7.48
C ILE A 19 3.66 0.58 6.67
N GLY A 20 4.38 0.43 5.55
CA GLY A 20 4.30 -0.80 4.78
C GLY A 20 4.79 -0.75 3.36
N ASP A 21 4.44 -1.79 2.64
CA ASP A 21 4.83 -1.98 1.25
C ASP A 21 4.00 -1.08 0.33
N VAL A 22 4.63 0.00 -0.15
CA VAL A 22 4.00 0.93 -1.09
C VAL A 22 4.11 0.36 -2.51
N VAL A 23 3.00 0.36 -3.23
CA VAL A 23 2.88 -0.20 -4.58
C VAL A 23 2.26 0.83 -5.51
N LEU A 24 2.77 0.93 -6.73
CA LEU A 24 2.11 1.64 -7.82
C LEU A 24 1.28 0.64 -8.63
N ASP A 25 -0.04 0.80 -8.63
CA ASP A 25 -0.92 0.04 -9.52
C ASP A 25 -1.11 0.80 -10.84
N LYS A 26 -0.58 0.25 -11.96
CA LYS A 26 -0.79 0.75 -13.31
C LYS A 26 -1.91 -0.03 -13.99
N TYR A 27 -2.78 0.65 -14.68
CA TYR A 27 -3.85 0.08 -15.49
C TYR A 27 -3.69 0.51 -16.95
N THR A 28 -3.51 -0.47 -17.84
CA THR A 28 -3.47 -0.30 -19.28
C THR A 28 -4.73 -0.92 -19.86
N VAL A 29 -5.64 -0.08 -20.33
CA VAL A 29 -6.97 -0.51 -20.81
C VAL A 29 -7.08 -0.25 -22.30
N GLY A 30 -7.56 -1.24 -23.04
CA GLY A 30 -7.73 -1.10 -24.49
C GLY A 30 -8.74 -2.07 -25.08
N SER A 31 -8.99 -1.95 -26.39
CA SER A 31 -9.85 -2.86 -27.13
C SER A 31 -9.05 -4.05 -27.68
N VAL A 32 -9.68 -5.22 -27.64
CA VAL A 32 -9.15 -6.46 -28.25
C VAL A 32 -10.10 -6.86 -29.38
N LYS A 33 -9.61 -6.79 -30.61
CA LYS A 33 -10.39 -7.12 -31.81
C LYS A 33 -9.75 -8.23 -32.64
N LEU A 34 -8.46 -8.46 -32.48
CA LEU A 34 -7.67 -9.35 -33.31
C LEU A 34 -6.78 -10.23 -32.44
N ILE A 35 -6.48 -11.42 -32.97
CA ILE A 35 -5.39 -12.28 -32.51
C ILE A 35 -4.15 -11.96 -33.32
N SER A 36 -2.98 -11.97 -32.71
CA SER A 36 -1.72 -11.72 -33.39
C SER A 36 -1.43 -12.81 -34.46
N PRO A 37 -0.94 -12.42 -35.65
CA PRO A 37 -0.43 -13.40 -36.61
C PRO A 37 0.89 -14.06 -36.20
N GLU A 38 1.60 -13.47 -35.23
CA GLU A 38 2.91 -13.96 -34.76
C GLU A 38 2.80 -15.03 -33.68
N ALA A 39 1.70 -14.99 -32.89
CA ALA A 39 1.45 -15.95 -31.81
C ALA A 39 -0.04 -15.95 -31.44
N PRO A 40 -0.59 -17.01 -30.82
CA PRO A 40 -2.00 -17.08 -30.43
C PRO A 40 -2.30 -16.20 -29.19
N VAL A 41 -2.01 -14.91 -29.27
CA VAL A 41 -2.21 -13.92 -28.21
C VAL A 41 -3.07 -12.76 -28.72
N PRO A 42 -3.90 -12.14 -27.87
CA PRO A 42 -4.70 -10.99 -28.26
C PRO A 42 -3.82 -9.75 -28.53
N ILE A 43 -4.22 -8.95 -29.52
CA ILE A 43 -3.66 -7.62 -29.75
C ILE A 43 -4.50 -6.61 -28.98
N LEU A 44 -3.87 -5.92 -28.03
CA LEU A 44 -4.48 -4.83 -27.26
C LEU A 44 -4.20 -3.48 -27.93
N ASN A 45 -5.25 -2.82 -28.42
CA ASN A 45 -5.15 -1.43 -28.83
C ASN A 45 -5.41 -0.53 -27.62
N VAL A 46 -4.33 0.05 -27.06
CA VAL A 46 -4.40 0.85 -25.84
C VAL A 46 -5.24 2.12 -26.07
N GLU A 47 -6.21 2.33 -25.21
CA GLU A 47 -7.11 3.49 -25.23
C GLU A 47 -6.86 4.40 -24.03
N LYS A 48 -6.42 3.83 -22.89
CA LYS A 48 -6.26 4.55 -21.63
C LYS A 48 -5.21 3.91 -20.75
N GLU A 49 -4.37 4.75 -20.14
CA GLU A 49 -3.51 4.36 -19.03
C GLU A 49 -3.78 5.25 -17.82
N PHE A 50 -3.71 4.69 -16.62
CA PHE A 50 -3.83 5.44 -15.39
C PHE A 50 -3.18 4.68 -14.23
N TYR A 51 -2.87 5.45 -13.17
CA TYR A 51 -2.19 4.94 -11.99
C TYR A 51 -3.06 5.08 -10.75
N ARG A 52 -2.84 4.20 -9.78
CA ARG A 52 -3.47 4.25 -8.45
C ARG A 52 -2.46 3.88 -7.37
N LEU A 53 -2.68 4.40 -6.19
CA LEU A 53 -1.96 3.95 -5.00
C LEU A 53 -2.38 2.53 -4.65
N GLY A 54 -1.40 1.62 -4.48
CA GLY A 54 -1.57 0.25 -4.04
C GLY A 54 -0.85 -0.01 -2.72
N GLY A 55 -1.08 -1.18 -2.13
CA GLY A 55 -0.48 -1.56 -0.85
C GLY A 55 -0.71 -0.52 0.25
N ALA A 56 0.33 -0.19 0.99
CA ALA A 56 0.29 0.82 2.05
C ALA A 56 -0.18 2.20 1.54
N GLY A 57 0.10 2.54 0.27
CA GLY A 57 -0.39 3.78 -0.36
C GLY A 57 -1.91 3.83 -0.44
N ASN A 58 -2.56 2.72 -0.82
CA ASN A 58 -4.01 2.62 -0.85
C ASN A 58 -4.62 2.67 0.56
N VAL A 59 -3.97 2.05 1.54
CA VAL A 59 -4.38 2.13 2.95
C VAL A 59 -4.33 3.58 3.43
N ALA A 60 -3.24 4.30 3.13
CA ALA A 60 -3.10 5.71 3.49
C ALA A 60 -4.17 6.58 2.82
N LEU A 61 -4.51 6.33 1.55
CA LEU A 61 -5.57 7.05 0.85
C LEU A 61 -6.94 6.81 1.49
N ASN A 62 -7.27 5.58 1.86
CA ASN A 62 -8.51 5.25 2.55
C ASN A 62 -8.57 5.90 3.94
N ALA A 63 -7.46 5.86 4.68
CA ALA A 63 -7.35 6.53 5.98
C ALA A 63 -7.54 8.05 5.85
N ALA A 64 -6.95 8.68 4.83
CA ALA A 64 -7.07 10.10 4.55
C ALA A 64 -8.52 10.50 4.21
N ASN A 65 -9.25 9.67 3.50
CA ASN A 65 -10.68 9.89 3.21
C ASN A 65 -11.57 9.76 4.45
N LEU A 66 -11.22 8.87 5.39
CA LEU A 66 -11.93 8.71 6.66
C LEU A 66 -11.58 9.81 7.66
N SER A 67 -10.40 10.41 7.56
CA SER A 67 -9.92 11.48 8.44
C SER A 67 -9.59 12.76 7.64
N PRO A 68 -10.61 13.43 7.03
CA PRO A 68 -10.38 14.54 6.13
C PRO A 68 -9.86 15.82 6.82
N GLU A 69 -10.05 15.96 8.12
CA GLU A 69 -9.56 17.06 8.97
C GLU A 69 -8.34 16.65 9.81
N GLY A 70 -7.94 15.38 9.72
CA GLY A 70 -6.78 14.82 10.40
C GLY A 70 -5.55 14.83 9.51
N GLN A 71 -4.56 14.05 9.93
CA GLN A 71 -3.29 13.92 9.22
C GLN A 71 -2.93 12.45 9.05
N VAL A 72 -2.59 12.04 7.83
CA VAL A 72 -2.05 10.72 7.54
C VAL A 72 -0.57 10.82 7.20
N TYR A 73 0.23 9.99 7.84
CA TYR A 73 1.66 9.86 7.60
C TYR A 73 1.92 8.51 6.95
N LEU A 74 2.58 8.50 5.81
CA LEU A 74 2.88 7.27 5.07
C LEU A 74 4.38 7.02 5.02
N PHE A 75 4.81 5.90 5.59
CA PHE A 75 6.19 5.43 5.54
C PHE A 75 6.32 4.20 4.64
N GLY A 76 7.34 4.20 3.81
CA GLY A 76 7.63 3.10 2.90
C GLY A 76 8.89 3.34 2.10
N PHE A 77 9.09 2.53 1.08
CA PHE A 77 10.26 2.62 0.19
C PHE A 77 9.78 2.79 -1.25
N ILE A 78 10.45 3.68 -1.97
CA ILE A 78 10.25 3.88 -3.40
C ILE A 78 11.60 4.11 -4.10
N GLY A 79 11.68 3.73 -5.37
CA GLY A 79 12.84 4.00 -6.22
C GLY A 79 12.92 5.45 -6.68
N GLU A 80 14.10 5.85 -7.14
CA GLU A 80 14.31 7.07 -7.93
C GLU A 80 14.08 6.77 -9.41
N ASP A 81 12.88 6.30 -9.74
CA ASP A 81 12.46 5.87 -11.06
C ASP A 81 11.13 6.53 -11.47
N SER A 82 10.75 6.37 -12.73
CA SER A 82 9.50 6.93 -13.25
C SER A 82 8.26 6.48 -12.49
N SER A 83 8.26 5.26 -11.95
CA SER A 83 7.17 4.73 -11.15
C SER A 83 7.08 5.42 -9.79
N GLY A 84 8.22 5.72 -9.16
CA GLY A 84 8.29 6.51 -7.94
C GLY A 84 7.82 7.93 -8.13
N ASP A 85 8.15 8.54 -9.27
CA ASP A 85 7.69 9.89 -9.62
C ASP A 85 6.18 9.93 -9.83
N GLU A 86 5.61 8.95 -10.54
CA GLU A 86 4.15 8.83 -10.71
C GLU A 86 3.45 8.61 -9.37
N LEU A 87 4.03 7.77 -8.49
CA LEU A 87 3.49 7.54 -7.17
C LEU A 87 3.43 8.82 -6.34
N ARG A 88 4.48 9.66 -6.37
CA ARG A 88 4.49 10.95 -5.67
C ARG A 88 3.43 11.91 -6.19
N LYS A 89 3.18 11.94 -7.52
CA LYS A 89 2.18 12.83 -8.15
C LYS A 89 0.75 12.51 -7.75
N ILE A 90 0.43 11.21 -7.52
CA ILE A 90 -0.93 10.79 -7.19
C ILE A 90 -1.26 10.80 -5.69
N LEU A 91 -0.30 11.16 -4.83
CA LEU A 91 -0.55 11.38 -3.40
C LEU A 91 -1.48 12.58 -3.17
N THR A 92 -2.41 12.43 -2.24
CA THR A 92 -3.32 13.51 -1.86
C THR A 92 -2.71 14.44 -0.82
N LYS A 93 -3.20 15.69 -0.75
CA LYS A 93 -2.61 16.75 0.11
C LYS A 93 -2.62 16.46 1.61
N ASN A 94 -3.53 15.61 2.09
CA ASN A 94 -3.62 15.24 3.50
C ASN A 94 -2.80 13.98 3.86
N ILE A 95 -1.96 13.51 2.93
CA ILE A 95 -0.96 12.46 3.17
C ILE A 95 0.43 13.08 3.14
N THR A 96 1.13 13.04 4.27
CA THR A 96 2.55 13.39 4.33
C THR A 96 3.37 12.11 4.19
N SER A 97 4.14 12.01 3.12
CA SER A 97 4.93 10.81 2.84
C SER A 97 6.37 10.95 3.31
N TYR A 98 6.89 9.88 3.91
CA TYR A 98 8.27 9.70 4.37
C TYR A 98 8.85 8.46 3.68
N PHE A 99 9.25 8.64 2.43
CA PHE A 99 9.83 7.54 1.68
C PHE A 99 11.35 7.49 1.85
N GLU A 100 11.86 6.30 2.10
CA GLU A 100 13.27 5.98 1.89
C GLU A 100 13.49 5.41 0.50
N LYS A 101 14.71 5.54 0.03
CA LYS A 101 15.14 5.08 -1.28
C LYS A 101 15.34 3.57 -1.30
N CYS A 102 14.89 2.94 -2.38
CA CYS A 102 15.25 1.58 -2.77
C CYS A 102 15.61 1.54 -4.27
N ASP A 103 16.06 0.40 -4.76
CA ASP A 103 16.57 0.27 -6.13
C ASP A 103 15.46 0.46 -7.17
N SER A 104 14.24 -0.03 -6.88
CA SER A 104 13.10 0.16 -7.77
C SER A 104 11.77 0.27 -7.02
N THR A 105 10.86 1.06 -7.57
CA THR A 105 9.48 1.16 -7.07
C THR A 105 8.69 -0.09 -7.44
N THR A 106 8.08 -0.73 -6.45
CA THR A 106 7.19 -1.86 -6.70
C THR A 106 5.99 -1.42 -7.53
N MET A 107 5.81 -2.02 -8.72
CA MET A 107 4.71 -1.72 -9.62
C MET A 107 3.97 -2.98 -10.05
N LYS A 108 2.65 -2.90 -10.09
CA LYS A 108 1.76 -3.94 -10.63
C LYS A 108 0.95 -3.36 -11.78
N GLU A 109 1.23 -3.83 -13.00
CA GLU A 109 0.53 -3.39 -14.19
C GLU A 109 -0.55 -4.41 -14.56
N ARG A 110 -1.80 -3.96 -14.66
CA ARG A 110 -2.93 -4.75 -15.10
C ARG A 110 -3.31 -4.36 -16.51
N ILE A 111 -3.17 -5.31 -17.44
CA ILE A 111 -3.56 -5.13 -18.83
C ILE A 111 -4.98 -5.66 -18.97
N ILE A 112 -5.91 -4.77 -19.34
CA ILE A 112 -7.34 -5.03 -19.38
C ILE A 112 -7.84 -4.85 -20.81
N GLY A 113 -8.33 -5.93 -21.38
CA GLY A 113 -8.96 -5.95 -22.70
C GLY A 113 -10.47 -5.75 -22.63
N ARG A 114 -11.00 -4.98 -23.59
CA ARG A 114 -12.43 -4.85 -23.82
C ARG A 114 -12.81 -5.52 -25.14
N SER A 115 -13.81 -6.40 -25.11
CA SER A 115 -14.39 -7.03 -26.27
C SER A 115 -15.89 -7.21 -26.05
N SER A 116 -16.71 -6.85 -27.04
CA SER A 116 -18.18 -7.04 -27.01
C SER A 116 -18.86 -6.50 -25.73
N GLY A 117 -18.39 -5.35 -25.23
CA GLY A 117 -18.96 -4.70 -24.02
C GLY A 117 -18.48 -5.27 -22.68
N GLN A 118 -17.67 -6.33 -22.68
CA GLN A 118 -17.09 -6.92 -21.48
C GLN A 118 -15.65 -6.47 -21.29
N GLN A 119 -15.23 -6.34 -20.02
CA GLN A 119 -13.85 -6.07 -19.63
C GLN A 119 -13.28 -7.29 -18.92
N GLN A 120 -12.08 -7.68 -19.34
CA GLN A 120 -11.36 -8.78 -18.72
C GLN A 120 -9.89 -8.44 -18.56
N GLN A 121 -9.32 -8.80 -17.41
CA GLN A 121 -7.87 -8.73 -17.23
C GLN A 121 -7.22 -9.83 -18.07
N ILE A 122 -6.33 -9.43 -18.97
CA ILE A 122 -5.61 -10.35 -19.86
C ILE A 122 -4.37 -10.88 -19.15
N VAL A 123 -3.59 -9.96 -18.59
CA VAL A 123 -2.34 -10.30 -17.89
C VAL A 123 -2.05 -9.27 -16.80
N ARG A 124 -1.29 -9.67 -15.77
CA ARG A 124 -0.68 -8.78 -14.80
C ARG A 124 0.82 -8.89 -14.90
N VAL A 125 1.49 -7.76 -15.01
CA VAL A 125 2.96 -7.67 -15.01
C VAL A 125 3.39 -7.07 -13.67
N ASP A 126 4.11 -7.85 -12.87
CA ASP A 126 4.62 -7.42 -11.57
C ASP A 126 6.11 -7.07 -11.71
N ARG A 127 6.47 -5.84 -11.36
CA ARG A 127 7.84 -5.37 -11.23
C ARG A 127 8.10 -5.13 -9.77
N GLU A 128 8.82 -6.03 -9.14
CA GLU A 128 9.06 -6.00 -7.71
C GLU A 128 10.44 -6.54 -7.36
N GLU A 129 11.05 -5.91 -6.39
CA GLU A 129 12.25 -6.39 -5.75
C GLU A 129 11.90 -6.93 -4.36
N LYS A 130 12.40 -8.11 -4.05
CA LYS A 130 12.23 -8.76 -2.74
C LYS A 130 13.54 -8.66 -1.98
N SER A 131 13.77 -7.54 -1.34
CA SER A 131 14.91 -7.34 -0.44
C SER A 131 14.42 -6.87 0.92
N GLN A 132 15.13 -7.25 1.98
CA GLN A 132 14.88 -6.64 3.29
C GLN A 132 15.23 -5.16 3.22
N ARG A 133 14.31 -4.33 3.70
CA ARG A 133 14.41 -2.88 3.69
C ARG A 133 14.46 -2.36 5.11
N ILE A 134 15.45 -1.53 5.42
CA ILE A 134 15.68 -1.01 6.76
C ILE A 134 15.59 0.50 6.71
N PHE A 135 14.66 1.07 7.46
CA PHE A 135 14.58 2.52 7.66
C PHE A 135 15.83 3.01 8.39
N LYS A 136 16.50 4.00 7.83
CA LYS A 136 17.69 4.65 8.37
C LYS A 136 17.45 6.14 8.54
N GLU A 137 17.21 6.84 7.43
CA GLU A 137 17.04 8.30 7.44
C GLU A 137 15.68 8.72 8.02
N LYS A 138 14.64 7.89 7.86
CA LYS A 138 13.27 8.20 8.30
C LYS A 138 12.86 7.54 9.60
N LEU A 139 13.78 6.84 10.26
CA LEU A 139 13.46 6.10 11.49
C LEU A 139 13.10 7.03 12.67
N GLU A 140 13.85 8.12 12.86
CA GLU A 140 13.59 9.09 13.94
C GLU A 140 12.26 9.82 13.72
N ASP A 141 11.96 10.22 12.47
CA ASP A 141 10.68 10.80 12.09
C ASP A 141 9.53 9.83 12.41
N MET A 142 9.71 8.54 12.06
CA MET A 142 8.72 7.50 12.32
C MET A 142 8.42 7.33 13.80
N ILE A 143 9.44 7.26 14.65
CA ILE A 143 9.30 7.12 16.11
C ILE A 143 8.57 8.34 16.68
N SER A 144 8.97 9.53 16.28
CA SER A 144 8.33 10.79 16.70
C SER A 144 6.84 10.81 16.33
N ILE A 145 6.52 10.42 15.10
CA ILE A 145 5.13 10.38 14.61
C ILE A 145 4.33 9.27 15.28
N ALA A 146 4.94 8.11 15.56
CA ALA A 146 4.29 7.02 16.30
C ALA A 146 3.84 7.47 17.70
N GLY A 147 4.61 8.35 18.34
CA GLY A 147 4.26 8.94 19.64
C GLY A 147 2.96 9.75 19.61
N ILE A 148 2.73 10.53 18.55
CA ILE A 148 1.59 11.44 18.41
C ILE A 148 0.43 10.86 17.60
N ALA A 149 0.61 9.71 16.94
CA ALA A 149 -0.45 9.05 16.18
C ALA A 149 -1.53 8.46 17.11
N ASP A 150 -2.78 8.56 16.70
CA ASP A 150 -3.92 7.89 17.36
C ASP A 150 -3.92 6.38 17.06
N VAL A 151 -3.52 6.01 15.84
CA VAL A 151 -3.43 4.61 15.37
C VAL A 151 -2.25 4.45 14.42
N ILE A 152 -1.63 3.28 14.47
CA ILE A 152 -0.57 2.85 13.57
C ILE A 152 -1.11 1.68 12.75
N ILE A 153 -1.09 1.79 11.44
CA ILE A 153 -1.52 0.72 10.53
C ILE A 153 -0.29 0.15 9.85
N ILE A 154 -0.07 -1.14 10.01
CA ILE A 154 0.97 -1.89 9.31
C ILE A 154 0.32 -2.62 8.14
N SER A 155 0.75 -2.29 6.91
CA SER A 155 0.29 -2.92 5.67
C SER A 155 1.41 -3.77 5.09
N ASP A 156 1.39 -5.07 5.40
CA ASP A 156 2.43 -6.03 5.03
C ASP A 156 2.02 -6.83 3.79
N TYR A 157 2.74 -6.65 2.70
CA TYR A 157 2.63 -7.43 1.46
C TYR A 157 3.84 -8.37 1.25
N ALA A 158 4.64 -8.58 2.31
CA ALA A 158 5.85 -9.41 2.28
C ALA A 158 6.87 -8.99 1.21
N LYS A 159 7.04 -7.65 1.02
CA LYS A 159 8.05 -7.08 0.10
C LYS A 159 9.28 -6.57 0.84
N GLY A 160 9.39 -6.88 2.14
CA GLY A 160 10.60 -6.65 2.94
C GLY A 160 10.61 -5.36 3.77
N VAL A 161 9.57 -4.53 3.74
CA VAL A 161 9.48 -3.33 4.59
C VAL A 161 9.27 -3.70 6.04
N ILE A 162 8.42 -4.68 6.31
CA ILE A 162 8.11 -5.09 7.69
C ILE A 162 9.12 -6.15 8.14
N THR A 163 9.97 -5.76 9.08
CA THR A 163 11.04 -6.58 9.65
C THR A 163 10.87 -6.73 11.17
N LEU A 164 11.52 -7.72 11.77
CA LEU A 164 11.55 -7.88 13.22
C LEU A 164 12.05 -6.63 13.93
N ASN A 165 13.14 -6.05 13.44
CA ASN A 165 13.71 -4.82 14.00
C ASN A 165 12.72 -3.66 13.99
N LEU A 166 11.97 -3.48 12.91
CA LEU A 166 10.93 -2.44 12.83
C LEU A 166 9.84 -2.67 13.87
N ILE A 167 9.38 -3.90 14.03
CA ILE A 167 8.35 -4.23 15.02
C ILE A 167 8.87 -4.05 16.45
N GLU A 168 10.13 -4.39 16.74
CA GLU A 168 10.76 -4.15 18.03
C GLU A 168 10.82 -2.65 18.35
N VAL A 169 11.20 -1.80 17.40
CA VAL A 169 11.16 -0.34 17.55
C VAL A 169 9.76 0.18 17.86
N LEU A 170 8.74 -0.37 17.21
CA LEU A 170 7.35 0.02 17.39
C LEU A 170 6.68 -0.62 18.62
N ASN A 171 7.34 -1.53 19.34
CA ASN A 171 6.75 -2.29 20.44
C ASN A 171 6.19 -1.42 21.58
N HIS A 172 6.75 -0.24 21.82
CA HIS A 172 6.22 0.72 22.79
C HIS A 172 4.80 1.23 22.44
N TYR A 173 4.43 1.13 21.16
CA TYR A 173 3.17 1.61 20.62
C TYR A 173 2.18 0.48 20.27
N LYS A 174 2.45 -0.76 20.68
CA LYS A 174 1.68 -1.97 20.31
C LYS A 174 0.16 -1.83 20.51
N GLU A 175 -0.27 -1.09 21.53
CA GLU A 175 -1.69 -0.84 21.83
C GLU A 175 -2.38 0.06 20.80
N LYS A 176 -1.61 0.70 19.91
CA LYS A 176 -2.11 1.52 18.80
C LYS A 176 -1.97 0.81 17.44
N ILE A 177 -1.36 -0.38 17.40
CA ILE A 177 -1.02 -1.05 16.15
C ILE A 177 -2.17 -1.95 15.66
N ALA A 178 -2.59 -1.70 14.42
CA ALA A 178 -3.44 -2.59 13.64
C ALA A 178 -2.65 -3.10 12.43
N VAL A 179 -2.71 -4.40 12.17
CA VAL A 179 -1.94 -5.06 11.09
C VAL A 179 -2.86 -5.69 10.07
N ASP A 180 -2.60 -5.40 8.78
CA ASP A 180 -3.10 -6.15 7.62
C ASP A 180 -1.94 -7.02 7.12
N PRO A 181 -1.87 -8.31 7.53
CA PRO A 181 -0.69 -9.13 7.37
C PRO A 181 -0.68 -9.93 6.08
N LYS A 182 0.51 -10.35 5.63
CA LYS A 182 0.70 -11.37 4.59
C LYS A 182 1.25 -12.66 5.20
N PRO A 183 0.56 -13.81 5.11
CA PRO A 183 0.94 -15.06 5.80
C PRO A 183 2.25 -15.67 5.29
N ASN A 184 2.72 -15.29 4.11
CA ASN A 184 3.98 -15.78 3.54
C ASN A 184 5.24 -15.14 4.17
N ASN A 185 5.08 -14.30 5.18
CA ASN A 185 6.20 -13.80 5.95
C ASN A 185 6.68 -14.93 6.89
N GLN A 186 7.93 -15.37 6.73
CA GLN A 186 8.54 -16.47 7.52
C GLN A 186 8.50 -16.23 9.05
N HIS A 187 8.27 -14.99 9.46
CA HIS A 187 8.24 -14.58 10.84
C HIS A 187 6.84 -14.16 11.34
N PHE A 188 5.79 -14.47 10.59
CA PHE A 188 4.42 -14.03 10.88
C PHE A 188 4.01 -14.19 12.35
N ASN A 189 4.22 -15.38 12.93
CA ASN A 189 3.84 -15.67 14.31
C ASN A 189 4.64 -14.87 15.36
N ASN A 190 5.82 -14.40 15.00
CA ASN A 190 6.70 -13.63 15.89
C ASN A 190 6.55 -12.12 15.67
N LEU A 191 6.34 -11.70 14.41
CA LEU A 191 6.22 -10.29 14.04
C LEU A 191 5.06 -9.60 14.73
N TYR A 192 3.89 -10.25 14.76
CA TYR A 192 2.64 -9.59 15.18
C TYR A 192 2.13 -10.03 16.54
N LYS A 193 2.98 -10.70 17.32
CA LYS A 193 2.66 -11.07 18.69
C LYS A 193 2.45 -9.82 19.55
N ASN A 194 1.30 -9.73 20.20
CA ASN A 194 0.91 -8.65 21.11
C ASN A 194 0.55 -7.31 20.46
N VAL A 195 0.30 -7.22 19.15
CA VAL A 195 -0.33 -6.04 18.56
C VAL A 195 -1.80 -5.97 18.93
N LYS A 196 -2.41 -4.78 18.85
CA LYS A 196 -3.80 -4.54 19.28
C LYS A 196 -4.81 -5.27 18.39
N ILE A 197 -4.61 -5.23 17.07
CA ILE A 197 -5.52 -5.79 16.08
C ILE A 197 -4.70 -6.46 14.97
N ILE A 198 -5.11 -7.67 14.59
CA ILE A 198 -4.67 -8.31 13.35
C ILE A 198 -5.92 -8.59 12.51
N LYS A 199 -5.90 -8.19 11.24
CA LYS A 199 -7.01 -8.36 10.30
C LYS A 199 -6.58 -9.17 9.07
N PRO A 200 -6.42 -10.47 9.19
CA PRO A 200 -6.20 -11.34 8.03
C PRO A 200 -7.48 -11.48 7.21
N ASN A 201 -7.34 -11.80 5.94
CA ASN A 201 -8.46 -12.32 5.15
C ASN A 201 -8.66 -13.84 5.46
N ARG A 202 -9.67 -14.48 4.81
CA ARG A 202 -10.02 -15.89 5.08
C ARG A 202 -8.89 -16.86 4.71
N GLU A 203 -8.09 -16.54 3.68
CA GLU A 203 -6.98 -17.41 3.25
C GLU A 203 -5.72 -17.17 4.09
N GLU A 204 -5.64 -16.01 4.74
CA GLU A 204 -4.53 -15.58 5.59
C GLU A 204 -4.74 -16.02 7.06
N ALA A 205 -5.93 -16.38 7.46
CA ALA A 205 -6.28 -16.83 8.81
C ALA A 205 -6.08 -18.33 8.99
#